data_747c0f3ad03343e0858b124ee5b69f44
#
_entry.id   747c0f3ad03343e0858b124ee5b69f44
#
_cell.length_a   1.000
_cell.length_b   1.000
_cell.length_c   1.000
_cell.angle_alpha   90.00
_cell.angle_beta   90.00
_cell.angle_gamma   90.00
#
_symmetry.space_group_name_H-M   'P 1'
#
loop_
_entity.id
_entity.type
_entity.pdbx_description
1 polymer ?
#
loop_
_entity_poly.entity_id
_entity_poly.type
_entity_poly.pdbx_seq_one_letter_code
_entity_poly.pdbx_strand_id
1 'polypeptide(L)'
;MKQPVDHLVLMGVAGCGKTTAAINLHNALGRPVAEADDFHPEVNIAKMRRGAPLTDEDRRPWLESLRAWMSEQADRGTRTIVTCSALKRSYRDLLAGAHGRVFFIHLVADEAALHERMGRREGHFMPPALLPSQFADLEPLADDEDGVTVVSRPTPEQTLEAILAALETDPAAPDRSPDHRQPSPTRRMAGRRPGAASGLVRRRRGAPGHRLGTAVLAGASDTAN
;
A
#
# COMPACT_ATOMS: atom_id res chain seq x y z
N MET A 1 9.20 5.62 27.86
CA MET A 1 9.62 4.67 26.81
C MET A 1 8.58 4.71 25.70
N LYS A 2 8.97 4.90 24.42
CA LYS A 2 8.02 4.80 23.30
C LYS A 2 7.47 3.39 23.21
N GLN A 3 6.20 3.25 22.82
CA GLN A 3 5.57 1.93 22.60
C GLN A 3 6.16 1.23 21.37
N PRO A 4 6.13 -0.12 21.31
CA PRO A 4 6.53 -0.85 20.11
C PRO A 4 5.74 -0.38 18.88
N VAL A 5 6.39 -0.41 17.71
CA VAL A 5 5.73 -0.04 16.45
C VAL A 5 4.76 -1.12 16.01
N ASP A 6 3.48 -0.78 15.88
CA ASP A 6 2.44 -1.69 15.39
C ASP A 6 2.31 -1.61 13.86
N HIS A 7 2.42 -0.42 13.28
CA HIS A 7 2.27 -0.22 11.85
C HIS A 7 3.49 0.48 11.25
N LEU A 8 4.15 -0.16 10.29
CA LEU A 8 5.17 0.44 9.44
C LEU A 8 4.50 0.95 8.16
N VAL A 9 4.45 2.26 7.97
CA VAL A 9 3.86 2.88 6.77
C VAL A 9 4.97 3.35 5.84
N LEU A 10 5.17 2.61 4.75
CA LEU A 10 6.09 3.01 3.67
C LEU A 10 5.44 4.08 2.82
N MET A 11 5.99 5.29 2.81
CA MET A 11 5.46 6.43 2.08
C MET A 11 6.41 6.98 1.03
N GLY A 12 5.91 7.85 0.18
CA GLY A 12 6.67 8.54 -0.89
C GLY A 12 6.00 8.46 -2.25
N VAL A 13 6.59 9.13 -3.23
CA VAL A 13 6.06 9.24 -4.60
C VAL A 13 6.02 7.89 -5.33
N ALA A 14 5.29 7.83 -6.45
CA ALA A 14 5.27 6.65 -7.30
C ALA A 14 6.69 6.33 -7.81
N GLY A 15 7.02 5.03 -7.90
CA GLY A 15 8.35 4.60 -8.36
C GLY A 15 9.45 4.55 -7.28
N CYS A 16 9.26 5.14 -6.09
CA CYS A 16 10.31 5.15 -5.05
C CYS A 16 10.60 3.76 -4.42
N GLY A 17 9.81 2.71 -4.73
CA GLY A 17 10.11 1.34 -4.30
C GLY A 17 9.29 0.81 -3.13
N LYS A 18 8.20 1.48 -2.72
CA LYS A 18 7.36 1.09 -1.56
C LYS A 18 6.95 -0.39 -1.56
N THR A 19 6.34 -0.87 -2.64
CA THR A 19 5.86 -2.24 -2.74
C THR A 19 6.99 -3.27 -2.61
N THR A 20 8.12 -3.02 -3.28
CA THR A 20 9.30 -3.89 -3.19
C THR A 20 9.87 -3.91 -1.77
N ALA A 21 10.01 -2.74 -1.15
CA ALA A 21 10.48 -2.64 0.23
C ALA A 21 9.50 -3.30 1.22
N ALA A 22 8.18 -3.18 1.00
CA ALA A 22 7.17 -3.83 1.82
C ALA A 22 7.25 -5.35 1.75
N ILE A 23 7.46 -5.92 0.55
CA ILE A 23 7.64 -7.37 0.36
C ILE A 23 8.90 -7.85 1.08
N ASN A 24 10.01 -7.13 0.95
CA ASN A 24 11.26 -7.48 1.61
C ASN A 24 11.17 -7.38 3.14
N LEU A 25 10.51 -6.34 3.65
CA LEU A 25 10.21 -6.22 5.09
C LEU A 25 9.28 -7.32 5.59
N HIS A 26 8.26 -7.72 4.79
CA HIS A 26 7.42 -8.87 5.10
C HIS A 26 8.26 -10.14 5.29
N ASN A 27 9.16 -10.41 4.35
CA ASN A 27 10.03 -11.59 4.42
C ASN A 27 10.97 -11.55 5.64
N ALA A 28 11.44 -10.36 6.03
CA ALA A 28 12.35 -10.18 7.16
C ALA A 28 11.65 -10.19 8.52
N LEU A 29 10.44 -9.63 8.63
CA LEU A 29 9.75 -9.38 9.90
C LEU A 29 8.51 -10.26 10.11
N GLY A 30 8.05 -11.01 9.11
CA GLY A 30 6.84 -11.85 9.18
C GLY A 30 5.52 -11.07 9.26
N ARG A 31 5.53 -9.74 9.11
CA ARG A 31 4.34 -8.89 9.24
C ARG A 31 3.51 -8.90 7.95
N PRO A 32 2.17 -8.99 8.01
CA PRO A 32 1.32 -8.87 6.83
C PRO A 32 1.43 -7.49 6.17
N VAL A 33 1.30 -7.49 4.83
CA VAL A 33 1.38 -6.29 4.00
C VAL A 33 0.00 -5.91 3.49
N ALA A 34 -0.34 -4.63 3.55
CA ALA A 34 -1.47 -4.03 2.86
C ALA A 34 -1.01 -2.95 1.88
N GLU A 35 -1.50 -3.01 0.66
CA GLU A 35 -1.36 -1.97 -0.35
C GLU A 35 -2.52 -0.98 -0.19
N ALA A 36 -2.23 0.29 0.12
CA ALA A 36 -3.28 1.30 0.30
C ALA A 36 -4.16 1.46 -0.95
N ASP A 37 -3.59 1.22 -2.14
CA ASP A 37 -4.33 1.33 -3.40
C ASP A 37 -5.52 0.36 -3.49
N ASP A 38 -5.48 -0.76 -2.75
CA ASP A 38 -6.60 -1.73 -2.70
C ASP A 38 -7.82 -1.21 -1.93
N PHE A 39 -7.65 -0.15 -1.14
CA PHE A 39 -8.72 0.48 -0.35
C PHE A 39 -9.45 1.61 -1.09
N HIS A 40 -9.01 1.99 -2.29
CA HIS A 40 -9.69 3.03 -3.05
C HIS A 40 -11.10 2.62 -3.44
N PRO A 41 -12.10 3.50 -3.21
CA PRO A 41 -13.44 3.30 -3.73
C PRO A 41 -13.43 3.32 -5.26
N GLU A 42 -14.38 2.62 -5.89
CA GLU A 42 -14.47 2.50 -7.36
C GLU A 42 -14.55 3.87 -8.06
N VAL A 43 -15.16 4.87 -7.44
CA VAL A 43 -15.23 6.24 -7.99
C VAL A 43 -13.84 6.86 -8.12
N ASN A 44 -12.95 6.65 -7.16
CA ASN A 44 -11.57 7.14 -7.21
C ASN A 44 -10.77 6.42 -8.28
N ILE A 45 -10.94 5.10 -8.37
CA ILE A 45 -10.32 4.27 -9.39
C ILE A 45 -10.72 4.74 -10.79
N ALA A 46 -12.03 5.00 -11.01
CA ALA A 46 -12.54 5.50 -12.28
C ALA A 46 -12.01 6.90 -12.62
N LYS A 47 -11.83 7.77 -11.61
CA LYS A 47 -11.27 9.12 -11.77
C LYS A 47 -9.81 9.05 -12.19
N MET A 48 -8.99 8.24 -11.49
CA MET A 48 -7.57 8.05 -11.79
C MET A 48 -7.33 7.39 -13.17
N ARG A 49 -8.16 6.44 -13.58
CA ARG A 49 -8.08 5.81 -14.92
C ARG A 49 -8.30 6.80 -16.06
N ARG A 50 -9.04 7.89 -15.83
CA ARG A 50 -9.24 8.98 -16.79
C ARG A 50 -8.10 10.01 -16.74
N GLY A 51 -7.05 9.78 -15.94
CA GLY A 51 -5.94 10.71 -15.78
C GLY A 51 -6.27 11.93 -14.91
N ALA A 52 -7.43 11.95 -14.24
CA ALA A 52 -7.80 13.04 -13.36
C ALA A 52 -7.20 12.81 -11.95
N PRO A 53 -6.50 13.81 -11.37
CA PRO A 53 -5.99 13.70 -10.01
C PRO A 53 -7.15 13.65 -9.00
N LEU A 54 -6.91 12.97 -7.87
CA LEU A 54 -7.83 12.98 -6.75
C LEU A 54 -7.67 14.26 -5.95
N THR A 55 -8.79 14.84 -5.49
CA THR A 55 -8.78 15.92 -4.50
C THR A 55 -8.60 15.36 -3.08
N ASP A 56 -8.41 16.24 -2.09
CA ASP A 56 -8.29 15.83 -0.68
C ASP A 56 -9.61 15.20 -0.19
N GLU A 57 -10.77 15.69 -0.66
CA GLU A 57 -12.08 15.13 -0.36
C GLU A 57 -12.24 13.71 -0.94
N ASP A 58 -11.73 13.46 -2.15
CA ASP A 58 -11.71 12.12 -2.75
C ASP A 58 -10.86 11.15 -1.93
N ARG A 59 -9.73 11.64 -1.36
CA ARG A 59 -8.77 10.81 -0.62
C ARG A 59 -9.21 10.48 0.79
N ARG A 60 -9.99 11.36 1.42
CA ARG A 60 -10.38 11.21 2.84
C ARG A 60 -11.07 9.86 3.13
N PRO A 61 -12.13 9.43 2.41
CA PRO A 61 -12.77 8.13 2.69
C PRO A 61 -11.83 6.93 2.48
N TRP A 62 -10.93 7.04 1.52
CA TRP A 62 -9.90 6.03 1.29
C TRP A 62 -8.93 5.90 2.46
N LEU A 63 -8.39 7.03 2.95
CA LEU A 63 -7.47 7.05 4.10
C LEU A 63 -8.18 6.63 5.39
N GLU A 64 -9.45 6.99 5.57
CA GLU A 64 -10.26 6.55 6.72
C GLU A 64 -10.47 5.03 6.71
N SER A 65 -10.71 4.43 5.54
CA SER A 65 -10.84 2.98 5.40
C SER A 65 -9.53 2.27 5.73
N LEU A 66 -8.39 2.82 5.28
CA LEU A 66 -7.07 2.28 5.60
C LEU A 66 -6.78 2.38 7.10
N ARG A 67 -7.05 3.54 7.73
CA ARG A 67 -6.90 3.74 9.17
C ARG A 67 -7.75 2.75 9.97
N ALA A 68 -9.02 2.57 9.57
CA ALA A 68 -9.92 1.61 10.22
C ALA A 68 -9.38 0.18 10.16
N TRP A 69 -8.85 -0.23 8.98
CA TRP A 69 -8.21 -1.54 8.83
C TRP A 69 -6.97 -1.67 9.73
N MET A 70 -6.11 -0.65 9.79
CA MET A 70 -4.93 -0.63 10.68
C MET A 70 -5.36 -0.81 12.14
N SER A 71 -6.36 -0.04 12.59
CA SER A 71 -6.89 -0.15 13.96
C SER A 71 -7.43 -1.56 14.27
N GLU A 72 -8.15 -2.17 13.33
CA GLU A 72 -8.64 -3.55 13.48
C GLU A 72 -7.48 -4.57 13.61
N GLN A 73 -6.38 -4.38 12.88
CA GLN A 73 -5.20 -5.23 13.02
C GLN A 73 -4.54 -5.07 14.39
N ALA A 74 -4.36 -3.81 14.85
CA ALA A 74 -3.78 -3.54 16.17
C ALA A 74 -4.63 -4.13 17.31
N ASP A 75 -5.96 -4.02 17.23
CA ASP A 75 -6.89 -4.59 18.20
C ASP A 75 -6.79 -6.13 18.28
N ARG A 76 -6.34 -6.77 17.20
CA ARG A 76 -6.05 -8.21 17.13
C ARG A 76 -4.61 -8.56 17.56
N GLY A 77 -3.81 -7.56 17.93
CA GLY A 77 -2.39 -7.73 18.25
C GLY A 77 -1.52 -8.01 17.02
N THR A 78 -2.00 -7.73 15.82
CA THR A 78 -1.29 -7.97 14.55
C THR A 78 -0.52 -6.71 14.15
N ARG A 79 0.80 -6.80 14.08
CA ARG A 79 1.66 -5.75 13.55
C ARG A 79 1.68 -5.82 12.03
N THR A 80 1.63 -4.67 11.34
CA THR A 80 1.48 -4.62 9.89
C THR A 80 2.54 -3.77 9.18
N ILE A 81 2.66 -3.99 7.88
CA ILE A 81 3.36 -3.14 6.92
C ILE A 81 2.31 -2.61 5.95
N VAL A 82 2.32 -1.30 5.71
CA VAL A 82 1.37 -0.63 4.82
C VAL A 82 2.15 0.16 3.79
N THR A 83 1.76 0.08 2.52
CA THR A 83 2.26 1.02 1.50
C THR A 83 1.20 2.07 1.23
N CYS A 84 1.56 3.34 1.32
CA CYS A 84 0.68 4.46 1.03
C CYS A 84 1.52 5.61 0.48
N SER A 85 1.02 6.39 -0.48
CA SER A 85 1.75 7.60 -0.90
C SER A 85 1.90 8.59 0.26
N ALA A 86 0.87 8.83 1.05
CA ALA A 86 0.83 9.65 2.28
C ALA A 86 1.61 10.99 2.15
N LEU A 87 1.47 11.67 0.98
CA LEU A 87 2.32 12.77 0.57
C LEU A 87 2.18 14.02 1.46
N LYS A 88 0.95 14.34 1.89
CA LYS A 88 0.68 15.49 2.74
C LYS A 88 0.71 15.13 4.22
N ARG A 89 1.13 16.07 5.06
CA ARG A 89 1.10 15.93 6.52
C ARG A 89 -0.30 15.54 7.02
N SER A 90 -1.33 16.19 6.51
CA SER A 90 -2.72 15.92 6.90
C SER A 90 -3.17 14.48 6.64
N TYR A 91 -2.60 13.79 5.63
CA TYR A 91 -2.88 12.38 5.38
C TYR A 91 -2.18 11.49 6.41
N ARG A 92 -0.94 11.86 6.78
CA ARG A 92 -0.17 11.14 7.80
C ARG A 92 -0.79 11.31 9.19
N ASP A 93 -1.25 12.51 9.54
CA ASP A 93 -1.97 12.78 10.78
C ASP A 93 -3.25 11.93 10.89
N LEU A 94 -3.98 11.77 9.78
CA LEU A 94 -5.16 10.90 9.74
C LEU A 94 -4.78 9.44 9.99
N LEU A 95 -3.73 8.92 9.34
CA LEU A 95 -3.26 7.54 9.51
C LEU A 95 -2.65 7.32 10.90
N ALA A 96 -1.93 8.31 11.45
CA ALA A 96 -1.38 8.26 12.80
C ALA A 96 -2.45 8.14 13.89
N GLY A 97 -3.71 8.49 13.58
CA GLY A 97 -4.86 8.26 14.44
C GLY A 97 -5.38 6.80 14.45
N ALA A 98 -4.68 5.84 13.86
CA ALA A 98 -5.00 4.41 14.02
C ALA A 98 -4.67 3.93 15.45
N HIS A 99 -5.30 2.85 15.90
CA HIS A 99 -4.92 2.20 17.15
C HIS A 99 -3.50 1.62 17.03
N GLY A 100 -2.74 1.68 18.12
CA GLY A 100 -1.32 1.29 18.11
C GLY A 100 -0.40 2.40 17.61
N ARG A 101 0.90 2.13 17.59
CA ARG A 101 1.92 3.08 17.14
C ARG A 101 2.13 2.98 15.64
N VAL A 102 1.96 4.08 14.92
CA VAL A 102 2.22 4.22 13.48
C VAL A 102 3.58 4.87 13.27
N PHE A 103 4.46 4.21 12.51
CA PHE A 103 5.79 4.72 12.18
C PHE A 103 5.94 4.86 10.68
N PHE A 104 6.29 6.04 10.20
CA PHE A 104 6.43 6.35 8.78
C PHE A 104 7.84 6.11 8.30
N ILE A 105 7.99 5.44 7.16
CA ILE A 105 9.24 5.25 6.45
C ILE A 105 9.10 5.98 5.12
N HIS A 106 9.64 7.20 5.04
CA HIS A 106 9.63 7.99 3.81
C HIS A 106 10.76 7.51 2.89
N LEU A 107 10.39 6.79 1.83
CA LEU A 107 11.34 6.36 0.80
C LEU A 107 11.53 7.47 -0.23
N VAL A 108 12.76 7.96 -0.32
CA VAL A 108 13.19 8.96 -1.29
C VAL A 108 14.07 8.31 -2.36
N ALA A 109 13.83 8.62 -3.62
CA ALA A 109 14.70 8.24 -4.73
C ALA A 109 14.98 9.47 -5.58
N ASP A 110 16.13 9.51 -6.26
CA ASP A 110 16.40 10.59 -7.19
C ASP A 110 15.46 10.52 -8.41
N GLU A 111 15.23 11.67 -9.02
CA GLU A 111 14.25 11.82 -10.09
C GLU A 111 14.60 10.97 -11.32
N ALA A 112 15.87 10.82 -11.65
CA ALA A 112 16.33 10.01 -12.76
C ALA A 112 16.00 8.52 -12.53
N ALA A 113 16.26 8.01 -11.32
CA ALA A 113 15.91 6.64 -10.95
C ALA A 113 14.38 6.40 -10.96
N LEU A 114 13.59 7.41 -10.58
CA LEU A 114 12.13 7.32 -10.63
C LEU A 114 11.63 7.23 -12.07
N HIS A 115 12.11 8.08 -12.96
CA HIS A 115 11.74 8.05 -14.38
C HIS A 115 12.11 6.72 -15.05
N GLU A 116 13.30 6.20 -14.78
CA GLU A 116 13.74 4.91 -15.31
C GLU A 116 12.85 3.76 -14.81
N ARG A 117 12.57 3.72 -13.52
CA ARG A 117 11.75 2.67 -12.91
C ARG A 117 10.29 2.72 -13.39
N MET A 118 9.74 3.91 -13.57
CA MET A 118 8.37 4.08 -14.06
C MET A 118 8.25 3.74 -15.55
N GLY A 119 9.25 4.04 -16.36
CA GLY A 119 9.28 3.69 -17.79
C GLY A 119 9.34 2.19 -18.06
N ARG A 120 9.88 1.39 -17.13
CA ARG A 120 9.98 -0.08 -17.23
C ARG A 120 8.74 -0.84 -16.73
N ARG A 121 7.77 -0.14 -16.10
CA ARG A 121 6.59 -0.80 -15.50
C ARG A 121 5.45 -0.90 -16.49
N GLU A 122 5.16 -2.12 -16.95
CA GLU A 122 3.94 -2.44 -17.67
C GLU A 122 2.77 -2.69 -16.70
N GLY A 123 1.59 -2.17 -17.03
CA GLY A 123 0.33 -2.49 -16.32
C GLY A 123 0.10 -1.79 -14.98
N HIS A 124 0.87 -0.75 -14.63
CA HIS A 124 0.63 -0.01 -13.39
C HIS A 124 -0.54 0.98 -13.53
N PHE A 125 -1.33 1.04 -12.48
CA PHE A 125 -2.54 1.86 -12.34
C PHE A 125 -2.27 3.38 -12.47
N MET A 126 -1.06 3.86 -12.12
CA MET A 126 -0.71 5.27 -12.09
C MET A 126 0.15 5.67 -13.31
N PRO A 127 -0.37 6.53 -14.21
CA PRO A 127 0.41 7.04 -15.33
C PRO A 127 1.63 7.86 -14.87
N PRO A 128 2.78 7.80 -15.57
CA PRO A 128 3.95 8.64 -15.30
C PRO A 128 3.65 10.14 -15.26
N ALA A 129 2.64 10.59 -16.02
CA ALA A 129 2.17 11.97 -16.07
C ALA A 129 1.71 12.55 -14.72
N LEU A 130 1.41 11.70 -13.72
CA LEU A 130 1.01 12.15 -12.38
C LEU A 130 2.20 12.34 -11.41
N LEU A 131 3.42 12.01 -11.81
CA LEU A 131 4.60 12.17 -10.95
C LEU A 131 4.87 13.65 -10.58
N PRO A 132 4.81 14.63 -11.50
CA PRO A 132 4.99 16.04 -11.14
C PRO A 132 3.97 16.54 -10.09
N SER A 133 2.71 16.12 -10.20
CA SER A 133 1.70 16.48 -9.19
C SER A 133 1.97 15.85 -7.82
N GLN A 134 2.55 14.65 -7.80
CA GLN A 134 2.95 14.02 -6.53
C GLN A 134 4.12 14.73 -5.86
N PHE A 135 5.09 15.22 -6.64
CA PHE A 135 6.16 16.04 -6.08
C PHE A 135 5.64 17.39 -5.57
N ALA A 136 4.67 17.99 -6.26
CA ALA A 136 4.04 19.24 -5.80
C ALA A 136 3.22 19.04 -4.51
N ASP A 137 2.61 17.86 -4.31
CA ASP A 137 1.86 17.49 -3.12
C ASP A 137 2.74 16.98 -1.97
N LEU A 138 4.02 16.64 -2.25
CA LEU A 138 4.90 16.01 -1.24
C LEU A 138 5.36 17.03 -0.20
N GLU A 139 4.89 16.85 1.01
CA GLU A 139 5.41 17.49 2.20
C GLU A 139 6.42 16.54 2.88
N PRO A 140 7.72 16.92 3.00
CA PRO A 140 8.70 16.09 3.68
C PRO A 140 8.25 15.71 5.09
N LEU A 141 8.72 14.54 5.55
CA LEU A 141 8.49 14.12 6.93
C LEU A 141 9.15 15.10 7.89
N ALA A 142 8.39 15.66 8.81
CA ALA A 142 8.87 16.64 9.79
C ALA A 142 9.43 15.94 11.04
N ASP A 143 10.29 16.65 11.79
CA ASP A 143 10.98 16.13 12.99
C ASP A 143 10.03 15.71 14.11
N ASP A 144 8.81 16.27 14.15
CA ASP A 144 7.78 15.95 15.13
C ASP A 144 6.87 14.80 14.73
N GLU A 145 7.06 14.24 13.54
CA GLU A 145 6.37 13.04 13.07
C GLU A 145 7.14 11.76 13.48
N ASP A 146 6.40 10.71 13.82
CA ASP A 146 7.00 9.44 14.22
C ASP A 146 7.43 8.65 12.96
N GLY A 147 8.67 8.83 12.54
CA GLY A 147 9.15 8.23 11.31
C GLY A 147 10.61 8.56 10.97
N VAL A 148 11.03 8.08 9.80
CA VAL A 148 12.39 8.27 9.28
C VAL A 148 12.36 8.40 7.75
N THR A 149 13.28 9.20 7.22
CA THR A 149 13.52 9.28 5.77
C THR A 149 14.68 8.36 5.38
N VAL A 150 14.43 7.49 4.40
CA VAL A 150 15.41 6.54 3.88
C VAL A 150 15.57 6.73 2.37
N VAL A 151 16.80 6.91 1.93
CA VAL A 151 17.12 6.99 0.49
C VAL A 151 17.11 5.58 -0.09
N SER A 152 16.27 5.34 -1.11
CA SER A 152 16.25 4.09 -1.86
C SER A 152 17.61 3.83 -2.49
N ARG A 153 18.15 2.64 -2.34
CA ARG A 153 19.45 2.23 -2.85
C ARG A 153 19.30 1.57 -4.23
N PRO A 154 20.42 1.34 -4.95
CA PRO A 154 20.42 0.70 -6.27
C PRO A 154 19.76 -0.68 -6.26
N THR A 155 19.93 -1.47 -5.20
CA THR A 155 19.29 -2.78 -5.08
C THR A 155 18.21 -2.81 -3.99
N PRO A 156 17.20 -3.68 -4.13
CA PRO A 156 16.17 -3.87 -3.12
C PRO A 156 16.72 -4.32 -1.76
N GLU A 157 17.76 -5.15 -1.76
CA GLU A 157 18.42 -5.68 -0.56
C GLU A 157 19.11 -4.56 0.23
N GLN A 158 19.86 -3.69 -0.46
CA GLN A 158 20.51 -2.52 0.15
C GLN A 158 19.48 -1.53 0.71
N THR A 159 18.32 -1.40 0.05
CA THR A 159 17.23 -0.57 0.56
C THR A 159 16.64 -1.18 1.83
N LEU A 160 16.43 -2.49 1.86
CA LEU A 160 15.99 -3.21 3.07
C LEU A 160 16.96 -3.02 4.24
N GLU A 161 18.27 -3.21 4.00
CA GLU A 161 19.30 -3.00 5.01
C GLU A 161 19.27 -1.57 5.58
N ALA A 162 19.14 -0.56 4.71
CA ALA A 162 19.04 0.83 5.13
C ALA A 162 17.78 1.10 5.98
N ILE A 163 16.63 0.49 5.63
CA ILE A 163 15.41 0.59 6.43
C ILE A 163 15.60 -0.07 7.79
N LEU A 164 16.12 -1.29 7.82
CA LEU A 164 16.32 -2.03 9.08
C LEU A 164 17.29 -1.30 10.00
N ALA A 165 18.40 -0.77 9.47
CA ALA A 165 19.34 0.05 10.24
C ALA A 165 18.70 1.33 10.81
N ALA A 166 17.84 1.99 10.01
CA ALA A 166 17.10 3.17 10.48
C ALA A 166 16.09 2.82 11.59
N LEU A 167 15.44 1.67 11.49
CA LEU A 167 14.53 1.19 12.54
C LEU A 167 15.27 0.85 13.83
N GLU A 168 16.51 0.35 13.78
CA GLU A 168 17.34 0.05 14.97
C GLU A 168 17.73 1.30 15.75
N THR A 169 17.84 2.45 15.10
CA THR A 169 18.16 3.72 15.76
C THR A 169 16.96 4.34 16.48
N ASP A 170 15.74 3.86 16.22
CA ASP A 170 14.57 4.26 16.98
C ASP A 170 14.59 3.58 18.37
N PRO A 171 14.57 4.35 19.48
CA PRO A 171 14.61 3.80 20.84
C PRO A 171 13.43 2.89 21.19
N ALA A 172 12.45 2.75 20.32
CA ALA A 172 11.33 1.81 20.40
C ALA A 172 11.26 0.90 19.17
N ALA A 173 12.42 0.60 18.58
CA ALA A 173 12.53 -0.28 17.41
C ALA A 173 11.77 -1.60 17.60
N PRO A 174 11.21 -2.15 16.52
CA PRO A 174 10.54 -3.45 16.58
C PRO A 174 11.53 -4.52 17.04
N ASP A 175 11.16 -5.27 18.08
CA ASP A 175 11.86 -6.47 18.46
C ASP A 175 12.00 -7.39 17.23
N ARG A 176 13.24 -7.75 16.87
CA ARG A 176 13.54 -8.68 15.78
C ARG A 176 13.21 -10.12 16.11
N SER A 177 12.77 -10.39 17.34
CA SER A 177 12.32 -11.75 17.70
C SER A 177 11.15 -12.10 16.80
N PRO A 178 11.25 -13.17 15.97
CA PRO A 178 10.10 -13.67 15.24
C PRO A 178 9.02 -13.97 16.29
N ASP A 179 7.82 -13.50 16.05
CA ASP A 179 6.68 -13.66 16.96
C ASP A 179 6.37 -15.16 17.12
N HIS A 180 7.08 -15.81 18.06
CA HIS A 180 6.91 -17.21 18.43
C HIS A 180 5.70 -17.42 19.36
N ARG A 181 4.72 -16.54 19.36
CA ARG A 181 3.42 -16.86 19.93
C ARG A 181 2.66 -17.79 18.99
N GLN A 182 3.18 -19.01 18.86
CA GLN A 182 2.33 -20.12 18.45
C GLN A 182 1.15 -20.18 19.43
N PRO A 183 -0.09 -20.18 18.98
CA PRO A 183 -1.20 -20.52 19.84
C PRO A 183 -0.98 -21.94 20.33
N SER A 184 -0.93 -22.14 21.64
CA SER A 184 -0.87 -23.44 22.27
C SER A 184 -1.94 -24.36 21.70
N PRO A 185 -1.66 -25.65 21.43
CA PRO A 185 -2.63 -26.57 20.84
C PRO A 185 -3.69 -26.91 21.89
N THR A 186 -4.79 -26.17 21.92
CA THR A 186 -5.98 -26.57 22.69
C THR A 186 -6.96 -27.31 21.80
N ARG A 187 -6.98 -28.65 22.07
CA ARG A 187 -8.16 -29.53 22.02
C ARG A 187 -8.92 -29.65 20.69
N ARG A 188 -8.68 -30.78 20.05
CA ARG A 188 -9.49 -31.39 18.99
C ARG A 188 -10.99 -31.24 19.26
N MET A 189 -11.69 -30.53 18.40
CA MET A 189 -13.09 -30.82 18.08
C MET A 189 -13.22 -30.92 16.55
N ALA A 190 -13.89 -32.01 16.14
CA ALA A 190 -13.99 -32.47 14.77
C ALA A 190 -14.81 -31.52 13.88
N GLY A 191 -14.38 -31.39 12.63
CA GLY A 191 -15.25 -31.10 11.51
C GLY A 191 -15.34 -29.65 11.04
N ARG A 192 -14.39 -29.24 10.17
CA ARG A 192 -14.63 -28.51 8.92
C ARG A 192 -13.27 -28.22 8.26
N ARG A 193 -13.20 -28.42 6.95
CA ARG A 193 -11.99 -28.28 6.15
C ARG A 193 -11.44 -26.83 6.20
N PRO A 194 -10.13 -26.60 6.37
CA PRO A 194 -9.53 -25.27 6.32
C PRO A 194 -9.27 -24.85 4.87
N GLY A 195 -9.79 -23.69 4.49
CA GLY A 195 -9.33 -22.96 3.32
C GLY A 195 -7.98 -22.32 3.63
N ALA A 196 -7.03 -22.45 2.70
CA ALA A 196 -5.68 -21.91 2.82
C ALA A 196 -5.69 -20.39 2.95
N ALA A 197 -5.14 -19.86 4.06
CA ALA A 197 -4.87 -18.45 4.21
C ALA A 197 -3.46 -18.16 3.68
N SER A 198 -3.36 -17.61 2.45
CA SER A 198 -2.15 -16.97 1.97
C SER A 198 -2.11 -15.53 2.46
N GLY A 199 -1.00 -15.13 3.09
CA GLY A 199 -0.83 -13.84 3.76
C GLY A 199 -0.70 -12.61 2.86
N LEU A 200 -1.17 -12.65 1.63
CA LEU A 200 -1.22 -11.52 0.71
C LEU A 200 -2.70 -11.24 0.42
N VAL A 201 -3.26 -10.20 1.01
CA VAL A 201 -4.63 -9.76 0.71
C VAL A 201 -4.65 -9.02 -0.63
N ARG A 202 -4.54 -9.78 -1.73
CA ARG A 202 -4.90 -9.30 -3.07
C ARG A 202 -6.37 -9.63 -3.33
N ARG A 203 -7.23 -8.65 -3.32
CA ARG A 203 -8.56 -8.78 -3.91
C ARG A 203 -8.39 -8.94 -5.42
N ARG A 204 -8.63 -10.14 -5.94
CA ARG A 204 -8.73 -10.38 -7.38
C ARG A 204 -9.97 -9.66 -7.90
N ARG A 205 -9.77 -8.74 -8.85
CA ARG A 205 -10.85 -8.16 -9.65
C ARG A 205 -11.41 -9.25 -10.55
N GLY A 206 -12.71 -9.54 -10.42
CA GLY A 206 -13.45 -10.37 -11.38
C GLY A 206 -13.54 -9.64 -12.73
N ALA A 207 -13.12 -10.32 -13.80
CA ALA A 207 -13.34 -9.86 -15.16
C ALA A 207 -14.83 -9.96 -15.51
N PRO A 208 -15.43 -8.97 -16.23
CA PRO A 208 -16.79 -9.11 -16.75
C PRO A 208 -16.79 -10.11 -17.90
N GLY A 209 -17.59 -11.18 -17.77
CA GLY A 209 -17.82 -12.17 -18.80
C GLY A 209 -18.50 -11.55 -20.02
N HIS A 210 -17.84 -11.62 -21.18
CA HIS A 210 -18.46 -11.40 -22.47
C HIS A 210 -19.47 -12.50 -22.77
N ARG A 211 -20.75 -12.19 -22.74
CA ARG A 211 -21.77 -12.97 -23.42
C ARG A 211 -21.84 -12.47 -24.87
N LEU A 212 -21.42 -13.34 -25.78
CA LEU A 212 -21.70 -13.24 -27.20
C LEU A 212 -23.22 -13.45 -27.40
N GLY A 213 -23.92 -12.38 -27.77
CA GLY A 213 -25.27 -12.41 -28.29
C GLY A 213 -25.24 -12.45 -29.82
N THR A 214 -25.75 -13.52 -30.37
CA THR A 214 -25.93 -13.78 -31.80
C THR A 214 -26.77 -12.70 -32.47
N ALA A 215 -26.20 -12.08 -33.53
CA ALA A 215 -26.93 -11.21 -34.44
C ALA A 215 -27.72 -12.03 -35.46
N VAL A 216 -28.99 -11.73 -35.58
CA VAL A 216 -29.86 -12.18 -36.68
C VAL A 216 -29.91 -11.07 -37.74
N LEU A 217 -29.58 -11.43 -38.97
CA LEU A 217 -29.68 -10.66 -40.19
C LEU A 217 -31.14 -10.50 -40.65
N ALA A 218 -31.54 -9.28 -41.02
CA ALA A 218 -32.56 -8.97 -42.02
C ALA A 218 -32.29 -7.52 -42.40
N GLY A 219 -31.96 -7.09 -43.60
CA GLY A 219 -32.58 -7.36 -44.89
C GLY A 219 -33.26 -6.10 -45.39
N ALA A 220 -32.75 -5.58 -46.53
CA ALA A 220 -33.43 -4.85 -47.56
C ALA A 220 -33.47 -3.30 -47.54
N SER A 221 -32.73 -2.74 -48.47
CA SER A 221 -33.18 -1.94 -49.69
C SER A 221 -33.63 -0.51 -49.42
N ASP A 222 -32.98 0.42 -49.98
CA ASP A 222 -33.11 1.03 -51.32
C ASP A 222 -33.57 2.51 -51.33
N THR A 223 -33.00 3.25 -52.27
CA THR A 223 -33.36 4.50 -52.94
C THR A 223 -32.94 5.84 -52.34
N ALA A 224 -31.93 6.38 -52.99
CA ALA A 224 -31.87 7.57 -53.87
C ALA A 224 -32.64 8.87 -53.45
N ASN A 225 -31.92 9.95 -53.19
CA ASN A 225 -31.80 11.17 -54.00
C ASN A 225 -30.70 12.08 -53.46
#